data_2bb620ed20ab7831d7dde0be86f06a01
#
_entry.id   2bb620ed20ab7831d7dde0be86f06a01
#
_cell.length_a   1.000
_cell.length_b   1.000
_cell.length_c   1.000
_cell.angle_alpha   90.00
_cell.angle_beta   90.00
_cell.angle_gamma   90.00
#
_symmetry.space_group_name_H-M   'P 1'
#
loop_
_entity.id
_entity.type
_entity.pdbx_description
1 polymer ?
#
loop_
_entity_poly.entity_id
_entity_poly.type
_entity_poly.pdbx_seq_one_letter_code
_entity_poly.pdbx_strand_id
1 'polypeptide(L)'
;MNRTTVSLGLIAALMLGGCATSNPDLIRRNEAQRLSTVVDATVLTVRPVIIDGSQTGAGAVAGGAVGAIAGSAVGGRRESAAIGLLGAVAGAVLGNVIERSSTREESVEILVQLRTGERRAIVQGNGGELFRPGEAVMLVSNGGRVRVMRAPAGLPAQPAPMSRPYPMPGTRS
;
A
#
# COMPACT_ATOMS: atom_id res chain seq x y z
N MET A 1 -14.82 -9.03 -41.92
CA MET A 1 -14.42 -8.85 -40.50
C MET A 1 -15.59 -8.17 -39.80
N ASN A 2 -16.32 -8.89 -38.93
CA ASN A 2 -17.53 -8.36 -38.29
C ASN A 2 -17.18 -7.26 -37.30
N ARG A 3 -17.91 -6.15 -37.34
CA ARG A 3 -17.73 -5.00 -36.44
C ARG A 3 -17.80 -5.41 -34.96
N THR A 4 -18.55 -6.45 -34.66
CA THR A 4 -18.67 -7.06 -33.31
C THR A 4 -17.39 -7.74 -32.82
N THR A 5 -16.63 -8.40 -33.70
CA THR A 5 -15.35 -9.04 -33.32
C THR A 5 -14.25 -8.03 -33.06
N VAL A 6 -14.26 -6.93 -33.79
CA VAL A 6 -13.30 -5.82 -33.58
C VAL A 6 -13.58 -5.10 -32.25
N SER A 7 -14.87 -4.86 -31.93
CA SER A 7 -15.24 -4.23 -30.67
C SER A 7 -14.91 -5.11 -29.45
N LEU A 8 -15.13 -6.42 -29.56
CA LEU A 8 -14.80 -7.37 -28.48
C LEU A 8 -13.29 -7.47 -28.24
N GLY A 9 -12.50 -7.45 -29.33
CA GLY A 9 -11.02 -7.43 -29.26
C GLY A 9 -10.48 -6.15 -28.63
N LEU A 10 -11.09 -4.99 -28.91
CA LEU A 10 -10.67 -3.72 -28.35
C LEU A 10 -10.96 -3.64 -26.83
N ILE A 11 -12.11 -4.15 -26.41
CA ILE A 11 -12.50 -4.23 -24.97
C ILE A 11 -11.55 -5.18 -24.22
N ALA A 12 -11.22 -6.33 -24.79
CA ALA A 12 -10.27 -7.28 -24.21
C ALA A 12 -8.85 -6.69 -24.08
N ALA A 13 -8.41 -5.90 -25.06
CA ALA A 13 -7.10 -5.24 -25.03
C ALA A 13 -7.03 -4.13 -23.96
N LEU A 14 -8.11 -3.41 -23.70
CA LEU A 14 -8.18 -2.39 -22.65
C LEU A 14 -8.14 -2.97 -21.22
N MET A 15 -8.57 -4.22 -21.06
CA MET A 15 -8.55 -4.90 -19.74
C MET A 15 -7.17 -5.42 -19.32
N LEU A 16 -6.19 -5.53 -20.23
CA LEU A 16 -4.84 -6.03 -19.92
C LEU A 16 -3.86 -4.96 -19.42
N GLY A 17 -4.24 -3.69 -19.41
CA GLY A 17 -3.33 -2.57 -19.09
C GLY A 17 -3.25 -2.13 -17.62
N GLY A 18 -3.90 -2.82 -16.69
CA GLY A 18 -4.20 -2.29 -15.36
C GLY A 18 -3.38 -2.78 -14.16
N CYS A 19 -2.30 -3.53 -14.33
CA CYS A 19 -1.47 -3.95 -13.20
C CYS A 19 -0.50 -2.83 -12.79
N ALA A 20 -0.95 -1.89 -11.96
CA ALA A 20 -0.06 -1.00 -11.21
C ALA A 20 0.56 -1.80 -10.06
N THR A 21 1.73 -2.36 -10.26
CA THR A 21 2.54 -2.96 -9.21
C THR A 21 3.10 -1.84 -8.32
N SER A 22 2.73 -1.84 -7.04
CA SER A 22 3.36 -0.99 -6.02
C SER A 22 4.79 -1.49 -5.81
N ASN A 23 5.73 -0.99 -6.62
CA ASN A 23 7.13 -1.28 -6.41
C ASN A 23 7.69 -0.31 -5.35
N PRO A 24 8.18 -0.79 -4.21
CA PRO A 24 8.74 0.05 -3.17
C PRO A 24 9.98 0.84 -3.62
N ASP A 25 10.66 0.41 -4.69
CA ASP A 25 11.84 1.09 -5.23
C ASP A 25 11.49 2.15 -6.29
N LEU A 26 10.21 2.31 -6.62
CA LEU A 26 9.79 3.31 -7.60
C LEU A 26 9.67 4.70 -6.93
N ILE A 27 10.64 5.56 -7.18
CA ILE A 27 10.61 6.96 -6.75
C ILE A 27 9.82 7.77 -7.78
N ARG A 28 8.78 8.45 -7.32
CA ARG A 28 8.01 9.34 -8.21
C ARG A 28 8.84 10.56 -8.57
N ARG A 29 8.66 11.08 -9.79
CA ARG A 29 9.42 12.24 -10.28
C ARG A 29 9.30 13.49 -9.39
N ASN A 30 8.17 13.69 -8.73
CA ASN A 30 7.94 14.79 -7.79
C ASN A 30 8.60 14.58 -6.42
N GLU A 31 9.09 13.38 -6.13
CA GLU A 31 9.82 13.00 -4.92
C GLU A 31 11.35 12.98 -5.16
N ALA A 32 11.75 12.97 -6.44
CA ALA A 32 13.16 13.11 -6.82
C ALA A 32 13.67 14.52 -6.51
N GLN A 33 14.97 14.64 -6.21
CA GLN A 33 15.64 15.93 -5.92
C GLN A 33 15.16 16.63 -4.62
N ARG A 34 14.54 15.90 -3.70
CA ARG A 34 14.21 16.40 -2.37
C ARG A 34 15.17 15.83 -1.32
N LEU A 35 15.53 16.66 -0.36
CA LEU A 35 16.28 16.19 0.80
C LEU A 35 15.40 15.28 1.64
N SER A 36 15.92 14.11 1.98
CA SER A 36 15.30 13.17 2.91
C SER A 36 15.99 13.28 4.26
N THR A 37 15.21 13.26 5.31
CA THR A 37 15.73 13.14 6.68
C THR A 37 16.02 11.68 6.97
N VAL A 38 17.24 11.40 7.45
CA VAL A 38 17.67 10.06 7.84
C VAL A 38 17.89 10.03 9.34
N VAL A 39 17.30 9.07 10.03
CA VAL A 39 17.44 8.89 11.48
C VAL A 39 17.82 7.44 11.77
N ASP A 40 18.88 7.24 12.55
CA ASP A 40 19.30 5.90 12.96
C ASP A 40 18.36 5.33 14.03
N ALA A 41 18.10 4.04 13.92
CA ALA A 41 17.24 3.32 14.85
C ALA A 41 17.66 1.85 14.99
N THR A 42 17.12 1.17 15.99
CA THR A 42 17.27 -0.27 16.18
C THR A 42 15.91 -0.93 16.13
N VAL A 43 15.80 -2.03 15.42
CA VAL A 43 14.57 -2.83 15.34
C VAL A 43 14.31 -3.50 16.69
N LEU A 44 13.12 -3.31 17.23
CA LEU A 44 12.66 -4.00 18.45
C LEU A 44 11.88 -5.26 18.11
N THR A 45 10.87 -5.13 17.24
CA THR A 45 10.03 -6.25 16.80
C THR A 45 9.60 -6.05 15.36
N VAL A 46 9.31 -7.16 14.68
CA VAL A 46 8.73 -7.19 13.33
C VAL A 46 7.55 -8.14 13.36
N ARG A 47 6.42 -7.71 12.84
CA ARG A 47 5.24 -8.58 12.69
C ARG A 47 4.63 -8.43 11.30
N PRO A 48 4.17 -9.52 10.69
CA PRO A 48 3.42 -9.45 9.45
C PRO A 48 2.06 -8.79 9.70
N VAL A 49 1.65 -7.92 8.79
CA VAL A 49 0.34 -7.26 8.79
C VAL A 49 -0.20 -7.24 7.36
N ILE A 50 -1.49 -7.12 7.23
CA ILE A 50 -2.15 -6.96 5.94
C ILE A 50 -2.69 -5.54 5.88
N ILE A 51 -2.29 -4.77 4.86
CA ILE A 51 -2.94 -3.52 4.52
C ILE A 51 -4.21 -3.86 3.75
N ASP A 52 -5.35 -3.45 4.28
CA ASP A 52 -6.63 -3.71 3.62
C ASP A 52 -6.70 -2.97 2.27
N GLY A 53 -7.35 -3.60 1.33
CA GLY A 53 -7.46 -3.05 -0.02
C GLY A 53 -8.25 -1.75 -0.07
N SER A 54 -7.92 -0.89 -1.01
CA SER A 54 -8.64 0.35 -1.26
C SER A 54 -9.98 0.09 -1.97
N GLN A 55 -10.94 0.95 -1.70
CA GLN A 55 -12.23 1.00 -2.38
C GLN A 55 -12.38 2.39 -2.98
N THR A 56 -11.82 2.60 -4.14
CA THR A 56 -11.95 3.88 -4.87
C THR A 56 -13.27 4.00 -5.62
N GLY A 57 -13.99 2.87 -5.75
CA GLY A 57 -15.21 2.75 -6.53
C GLY A 57 -14.95 2.44 -8.01
N ALA A 58 -13.71 2.41 -8.44
CA ALA A 58 -13.36 2.09 -9.83
C ALA A 58 -13.84 0.70 -10.22
N GLY A 59 -13.69 -0.29 -9.32
CA GLY A 59 -14.20 -1.64 -9.52
C GLY A 59 -15.71 -1.67 -9.63
N ALA A 60 -16.42 -0.90 -8.79
CA ALA A 60 -17.88 -0.82 -8.86
C ALA A 60 -18.35 -0.20 -10.17
N VAL A 61 -17.72 0.88 -10.63
CA VAL A 61 -18.05 1.52 -11.92
C VAL A 61 -17.79 0.58 -13.08
N ALA A 62 -16.61 -0.04 -13.14
CA ALA A 62 -16.23 -0.96 -14.20
C ALA A 62 -17.13 -2.20 -14.19
N GLY A 63 -17.31 -2.83 -13.04
CA GLY A 63 -18.18 -3.99 -12.87
C GLY A 63 -19.65 -3.70 -13.20
N GLY A 64 -20.15 -2.54 -12.77
CA GLY A 64 -21.50 -2.07 -13.07
C GLY A 64 -21.72 -1.86 -14.57
N ALA A 65 -20.77 -1.24 -15.27
CA ALA A 65 -20.84 -1.04 -16.71
C ALA A 65 -20.85 -2.38 -17.48
N VAL A 66 -19.95 -3.29 -17.13
CA VAL A 66 -19.91 -4.64 -17.73
C VAL A 66 -21.18 -5.42 -17.43
N GLY A 67 -21.67 -5.38 -16.18
CA GLY A 67 -22.89 -6.05 -15.76
C GLY A 67 -24.13 -5.50 -16.47
N ALA A 68 -24.22 -4.16 -16.66
CA ALA A 68 -25.30 -3.54 -17.42
C ALA A 68 -25.33 -4.02 -18.88
N ILE A 69 -24.18 -4.04 -19.53
CA ILE A 69 -24.06 -4.50 -20.93
C ILE A 69 -24.44 -5.97 -21.05
N ALA A 70 -23.86 -6.83 -20.18
CA ALA A 70 -24.14 -8.25 -20.19
C ALA A 70 -25.61 -8.55 -19.91
N GLY A 71 -26.20 -7.86 -18.91
CA GLY A 71 -27.60 -8.00 -18.56
C GLY A 71 -28.55 -7.55 -19.66
N SER A 72 -28.22 -6.45 -20.36
CA SER A 72 -29.04 -5.93 -21.47
C SER A 72 -29.00 -6.82 -22.71
N ALA A 73 -27.99 -7.70 -22.84
CA ALA A 73 -27.92 -8.66 -23.93
C ALA A 73 -28.85 -9.86 -23.77
N VAL A 74 -29.48 -10.02 -22.59
CA VAL A 74 -30.36 -11.10 -22.25
C VAL A 74 -31.78 -10.56 -22.19
N GLY A 75 -32.76 -11.25 -22.87
CA GLY A 75 -34.17 -10.91 -22.86
C GLY A 75 -34.65 -10.10 -24.06
N GLY A 76 -35.99 -9.89 -24.10
CA GLY A 76 -36.69 -9.13 -25.15
C GLY A 76 -36.54 -7.62 -24.90
N ARG A 77 -36.96 -6.81 -25.89
CA ARG A 77 -36.77 -5.33 -25.86
C ARG A 77 -37.29 -4.60 -24.61
N ARG A 78 -38.33 -5.15 -23.93
CA ARG A 78 -38.88 -4.55 -22.69
C ARG A 78 -38.21 -5.07 -21.42
N GLU A 79 -37.65 -6.27 -21.46
CA GLU A 79 -37.02 -6.93 -20.32
C GLU A 79 -35.53 -6.60 -20.19
N SER A 80 -34.87 -6.30 -21.32
CA SER A 80 -33.44 -6.02 -21.38
C SER A 80 -33.01 -4.86 -20.48
N ALA A 81 -33.86 -3.82 -20.33
CA ALA A 81 -33.55 -2.69 -19.46
C ALA A 81 -33.58 -3.08 -17.97
N ALA A 82 -34.56 -3.88 -17.54
CA ALA A 82 -34.65 -4.35 -16.16
C ALA A 82 -33.49 -5.32 -15.83
N ILE A 83 -33.19 -6.26 -16.74
CA ILE A 83 -32.10 -7.21 -16.59
C ILE A 83 -30.74 -6.47 -16.63
N GLY A 84 -30.59 -5.46 -17.48
CA GLY A 84 -29.43 -4.61 -17.53
C GLY A 84 -29.19 -3.86 -16.21
N LEU A 85 -30.24 -3.34 -15.58
CA LEU A 85 -30.14 -2.67 -14.28
C LEU A 85 -29.72 -3.66 -13.16
N LEU A 86 -30.32 -4.83 -13.12
CA LEU A 86 -29.93 -5.88 -12.17
C LEU A 86 -28.48 -6.32 -12.39
N GLY A 87 -28.08 -6.48 -13.65
CA GLY A 87 -26.72 -6.78 -14.03
C GLY A 87 -25.74 -5.69 -13.61
N ALA A 88 -26.12 -4.41 -13.74
CA ALA A 88 -25.31 -3.28 -13.27
C ALA A 88 -25.07 -3.34 -11.75
N VAL A 89 -26.11 -3.59 -10.97
CA VAL A 89 -26.00 -3.68 -9.50
C VAL A 89 -25.14 -4.87 -9.10
N ALA A 90 -25.39 -6.04 -9.65
CA ALA A 90 -24.60 -7.24 -9.35
C ALA A 90 -23.14 -7.07 -9.77
N GLY A 91 -22.89 -6.51 -10.95
CA GLY A 91 -21.56 -6.23 -11.46
C GLY A 91 -20.82 -5.19 -10.64
N ALA A 92 -21.49 -4.16 -10.14
CA ALA A 92 -20.90 -3.16 -9.26
C ALA A 92 -20.44 -3.77 -7.92
N VAL A 93 -21.26 -4.63 -7.32
CA VAL A 93 -20.92 -5.34 -6.08
C VAL A 93 -19.71 -6.24 -6.29
N LEU A 94 -19.73 -7.07 -7.34
CA LEU A 94 -18.62 -7.96 -7.67
C LEU A 94 -17.34 -7.18 -7.98
N GLY A 95 -17.42 -6.12 -8.76
CA GLY A 95 -16.30 -5.28 -9.12
C GLY A 95 -15.65 -4.62 -7.91
N ASN A 96 -16.44 -4.17 -6.94
CA ASN A 96 -15.95 -3.61 -5.69
C ASN A 96 -15.21 -4.65 -4.82
N VAL A 97 -15.75 -5.88 -4.75
CA VAL A 97 -15.07 -6.97 -4.03
C VAL A 97 -13.74 -7.34 -4.69
N ILE A 98 -13.70 -7.39 -6.01
CA ILE A 98 -12.49 -7.68 -6.78
C ILE A 98 -11.45 -6.56 -6.55
N GLU A 99 -11.85 -5.28 -6.63
CA GLU A 99 -10.98 -4.15 -6.36
C GLU A 99 -10.33 -4.27 -4.97
N ARG A 100 -11.15 -4.49 -3.94
CA ARG A 100 -10.67 -4.62 -2.58
C ARG A 100 -9.70 -5.79 -2.40
N SER A 101 -9.98 -6.93 -3.01
CA SER A 101 -9.13 -8.12 -2.88
C SER A 101 -7.81 -7.97 -3.65
N SER A 102 -7.84 -7.35 -4.83
CA SER A 102 -6.66 -7.18 -5.68
C SER A 102 -5.73 -6.06 -5.21
N THR A 103 -6.22 -5.12 -4.39
CA THR A 103 -5.43 -4.02 -3.83
C THR A 103 -4.94 -4.30 -2.40
N ARG A 104 -5.21 -5.48 -1.87
CA ARG A 104 -4.70 -5.94 -0.59
C ARG A 104 -3.21 -6.18 -0.68
N GLU A 105 -2.43 -5.68 0.29
CA GLU A 105 -0.97 -5.77 0.28
C GLU A 105 -0.46 -6.43 1.55
N GLU A 106 0.39 -7.46 1.38
CA GLU A 106 1.14 -8.04 2.50
C GLU A 106 2.25 -7.07 2.90
N SER A 107 2.29 -6.73 4.16
CA SER A 107 3.14 -5.70 4.72
C SER A 107 3.74 -6.15 6.04
N VAL A 108 4.71 -5.41 6.52
CA VAL A 108 5.32 -5.64 7.82
C VAL A 108 5.21 -4.39 8.68
N GLU A 109 4.84 -4.57 9.93
CA GLU A 109 4.97 -3.53 10.94
C GLU A 109 6.27 -3.74 11.69
N ILE A 110 7.10 -2.73 11.67
CA ILE A 110 8.43 -2.70 12.27
C ILE A 110 8.39 -1.70 13.43
N LEU A 111 8.54 -2.19 14.65
CA LEU A 111 8.73 -1.36 15.82
C LEU A 111 10.22 -1.08 15.99
N VAL A 112 10.58 0.17 16.01
CA VAL A 112 11.97 0.62 16.14
C VAL A 112 12.14 1.53 17.35
N GLN A 113 13.34 1.53 17.90
CA GLN A 113 13.78 2.49 18.90
C GLN A 113 14.79 3.45 18.26
N LEU A 114 14.48 4.73 18.29
CA LEU A 114 15.38 5.80 17.89
C LEU A 114 16.52 5.93 18.89
N ARG A 115 17.62 6.57 18.49
CA ARG A 115 18.75 6.86 19.38
C ARG A 115 18.39 7.76 20.56
N THR A 116 17.34 8.55 20.41
CA THR A 116 16.78 9.38 21.49
C THR A 116 16.05 8.58 22.57
N GLY A 117 15.84 7.26 22.36
CA GLY A 117 15.03 6.40 23.23
C GLY A 117 13.56 6.36 22.82
N GLU A 118 13.11 7.22 21.90
CA GLU A 118 11.73 7.23 21.39
C GLU A 118 11.46 5.95 20.59
N ARG A 119 10.25 5.41 20.71
CA ARG A 119 9.80 4.24 19.96
C ARG A 119 8.80 4.65 18.89
N ARG A 120 8.96 4.11 17.70
CA ARG A 120 8.06 4.34 16.57
C ARG A 120 7.70 3.03 15.89
N ALA A 121 6.47 2.91 15.43
CA ALA A 121 6.02 1.83 14.57
C ALA A 121 5.86 2.33 13.15
N ILE A 122 6.38 1.60 12.19
CA ILE A 122 6.30 1.88 10.76
C ILE A 122 5.70 0.66 10.08
N VAL A 123 4.67 0.89 9.26
CA VAL A 123 4.11 -0.15 8.38
C VAL A 123 4.61 0.12 6.97
N GLN A 124 5.25 -0.86 6.37
CA GLN A 124 5.71 -0.79 4.98
C GLN A 124 5.45 -2.10 4.24
N GLY A 125 5.31 -2.02 2.91
CA GLY A 125 5.16 -3.20 2.07
C GLY A 125 6.31 -4.18 2.27
N ASN A 126 6.02 -5.47 2.20
CA ASN A 126 7.02 -6.52 2.32
C ASN A 126 7.86 -6.60 1.03
N GLY A 127 8.81 -5.66 0.87
CA GLY A 127 9.73 -5.58 -0.28
C GLY A 127 10.80 -6.67 -0.32
N GLY A 128 10.61 -7.78 0.40
CA GLY A 128 11.60 -8.88 0.48
C GLY A 128 12.72 -8.64 1.48
N GLU A 129 12.76 -7.49 2.15
CA GLU A 129 13.72 -7.23 3.24
C GLU A 129 13.19 -7.82 4.55
N LEU A 130 13.88 -8.82 5.05
CA LEU A 130 13.60 -9.42 6.35
C LEU A 130 14.44 -8.72 7.41
N PHE A 131 13.81 -7.90 8.23
CA PHE A 131 14.45 -7.28 9.39
C PHE A 131 14.40 -8.21 10.60
N ARG A 132 15.40 -8.09 11.49
CA ARG A 132 15.51 -8.89 12.71
C ARG A 132 15.53 -7.99 13.94
N PRO A 133 14.96 -8.42 15.07
CA PRO A 133 15.13 -7.72 16.34
C PRO A 133 16.62 -7.51 16.66
N GLY A 134 16.98 -6.32 17.12
CA GLY A 134 18.35 -5.90 17.39
C GLY A 134 19.13 -5.40 16.16
N GLU A 135 18.56 -5.47 14.97
CA GLU A 135 19.20 -4.99 13.74
C GLU A 135 19.25 -3.46 13.69
N ALA A 136 20.42 -2.90 13.30
CA ALA A 136 20.57 -1.47 13.07
C ALA A 136 19.94 -1.08 11.73
N VAL A 137 19.09 -0.08 11.77
CA VAL A 137 18.35 0.42 10.60
C VAL A 137 18.37 1.94 10.54
N MET A 138 18.04 2.47 9.38
CA MET A 138 17.82 3.89 9.15
C MET A 138 16.38 4.13 8.75
N LEU A 139 15.76 5.13 9.35
CA LEU A 139 14.47 5.67 8.93
C LEU A 139 14.71 6.79 7.94
N VAL A 140 14.29 6.58 6.71
CA VAL A 140 14.36 7.59 5.65
C VAL A 140 12.98 8.22 5.49
N SER A 141 12.88 9.50 5.81
CA SER A 141 11.63 10.26 5.66
C SER A 141 11.71 11.16 4.44
N ASN A 142 10.78 11.00 3.51
CA ASN A 142 10.67 11.81 2.31
C ASN A 142 9.20 12.20 2.09
N GLY A 143 8.89 13.49 2.14
CA GLY A 143 7.56 14.00 1.81
C GLY A 143 6.41 13.43 2.66
N GLY A 144 6.67 13.11 3.94
CA GLY A 144 5.67 12.54 4.86
C GLY A 144 5.58 11.01 4.80
N ARG A 145 6.35 10.35 3.94
CA ARG A 145 6.50 8.90 3.94
C ARG A 145 7.77 8.51 4.67
N VAL A 146 7.71 7.49 5.49
CA VAL A 146 8.86 6.93 6.21
C VAL A 146 9.11 5.52 5.72
N ARG A 147 10.36 5.21 5.44
CA ARG A 147 10.81 3.88 5.05
C ARG A 147 11.93 3.42 5.97
N VAL A 148 11.88 2.17 6.36
CA VAL A 148 12.98 1.51 7.10
C VAL A 148 13.92 0.88 6.08
N MET A 149 15.21 1.16 6.21
CA MET A 149 16.28 0.59 5.39
C MET A 149 17.38 0.05 6.31
N ARG A 150 18.09 -0.96 5.87
CA ARG A 150 19.27 -1.45 6.62
C ARG A 150 20.33 -0.37 6.70
N ALA A 151 20.94 -0.23 7.86
CA ALA A 151 22.13 0.59 7.99
C ALA A 151 23.28 -0.04 7.16
N PRO A 152 24.05 0.76 6.39
CA PRO A 152 25.21 0.26 5.68
C PRO A 152 26.20 -0.41 6.65
N ALA A 153 26.73 -1.56 6.26
CA ALA A 153 27.78 -2.23 7.01
C ALA A 153 29.01 -1.31 7.07
N GLY A 154 29.48 -0.96 8.28
CA GLY A 154 30.68 -0.16 8.46
C GLY A 154 30.50 1.24 9.03
N LEU A 155 29.26 1.70 9.22
CA LEU A 155 29.06 2.85 10.10
C LEU A 155 29.15 2.35 11.55
N PRO A 156 30.09 2.83 12.37
CA PRO A 156 30.13 2.46 13.77
C PRO A 156 28.79 2.83 14.39
N ALA A 157 28.17 1.86 15.06
CA ALA A 157 27.00 2.13 15.89
C ALA A 157 27.45 3.21 16.90
N GLN A 158 27.04 4.45 16.65
CA GLN A 158 27.37 5.51 17.59
C GLN A 158 26.70 5.16 18.91
N PRO A 159 27.44 5.18 20.03
CA PRO A 159 26.88 4.87 21.35
C PRO A 159 25.60 5.69 21.57
N ALA A 160 24.57 5.06 22.10
CA ALA A 160 23.39 5.78 22.55
C ALA A 160 23.82 6.94 23.44
N PRO A 161 23.25 8.15 23.29
CA PRO A 161 23.54 9.24 24.20
C PRO A 161 23.28 8.75 25.62
N MET A 162 24.31 8.77 26.44
CA MET A 162 24.16 8.41 27.86
C MET A 162 23.01 9.25 28.41
N SER A 163 21.95 8.59 28.82
CA SER A 163 20.85 9.23 29.52
C SER A 163 21.46 9.93 30.73
N ARG A 164 21.47 11.25 30.71
CA ARG A 164 21.82 12.01 31.93
C ARG A 164 20.88 11.53 33.01
N PRO A 165 21.40 11.14 34.19
CA PRO A 165 20.52 10.80 35.29
C PRO A 165 19.57 11.98 35.54
N TYR A 166 18.28 11.70 35.54
CA TYR A 166 17.27 12.70 35.89
C TYR A 166 17.61 13.21 37.27
N PRO A 167 17.86 14.53 37.46
CA PRO A 167 18.12 15.03 38.79
C PRO A 167 16.91 14.75 39.68
N MET A 168 17.09 13.91 40.68
CA MET A 168 16.06 13.64 41.67
C MET A 168 15.64 14.97 42.32
N PRO A 169 14.34 15.29 42.42
CA PRO A 169 13.89 16.49 43.09
C PRO A 169 14.38 16.44 44.53
N GLY A 170 15.16 17.47 44.89
CA GLY A 170 15.94 17.54 46.09
C GLY A 170 15.19 17.23 47.36
N THR A 171 15.75 16.35 48.16
CA THR A 171 15.55 16.29 49.61
C THR A 171 15.97 17.64 50.20
N ARG A 172 14.98 18.45 50.59
CA ARG A 172 15.25 19.62 51.40
C ARG A 172 15.56 19.11 52.83
N SER A 173 16.76 19.42 53.29
CA SER A 173 17.15 19.38 54.71
C SER A 173 16.47 20.52 55.43
#